data_ecb28d188b4342f38c3dc7088ec53cac
#
_entry.id   ecb28d188b4342f38c3dc7088ec53cac
#
_cell.length_a   1.000
_cell.length_b   1.000
_cell.length_c   1.000
_cell.angle_alpha   90.00
_cell.angle_beta   90.00
_cell.angle_gamma   90.00
#
_symmetry.space_group_name_H-M   'P 1'
#
loop_
_entity.id
_entity.type
_entity.pdbx_description
1 polymer ?
#
loop_
_entity_poly.entity_id
_entity_poly.type
_entity_poly.pdbx_seq_one_letter_code
_entity_poly.pdbx_strand_id
1 'polypeptide(L)'
;MQERAPPSFPPSRTKAMVPVLPRLYVSGADLGPADDSGKPAVTALLQVDSEPPGAAALAGFESTLFVQALDRPQSDLLSRLDDCAAFLSQVLEGGGSALVRCHAGVSRSVAIVTAYLMKTNHLTFQEAYAFVQAIKPDAKMNEGFEWQLQLYEKMGCKVDVNSTIYKQYRLKNITENCPEIEGLPGHVFAIDPNTVHQILNHDTLYRCRKCRRLLFRSSSILPHDEGKGPAAFAHKKVSEPGPLSHAGQTNCTSYFIEPVQWMEAALLGVLEGQLLCPKCTSKLGSFHWHGEQCSCGHWVTPAFQVHKNRVDEVKRLGKHLGQFLGKM
;
A
#
# COMPACT_ATOMS: atom_id res chain seq x y z
N MET A 1 17.26 53.04 5.89
CA MET A 1 16.82 51.75 5.43
C MET A 1 16.04 51.12 6.60
N GLN A 2 14.72 51.15 6.51
CA GLN A 2 13.85 50.57 7.56
C GLN A 2 13.64 49.09 7.21
N GLU A 3 14.08 48.20 8.09
CA GLU A 3 13.77 46.76 8.03
C GLU A 3 12.27 46.55 8.22
N ARG A 4 11.61 46.00 7.23
CA ARG A 4 10.24 45.51 7.33
C ARG A 4 10.22 44.23 8.17
N ALA A 5 9.51 44.24 9.28
CA ALA A 5 9.20 43.07 10.09
C ALA A 5 8.49 42.02 9.22
N PRO A 6 8.77 40.72 9.41
CA PRO A 6 8.09 39.64 8.68
C PRO A 6 6.58 39.66 9.00
N PRO A 7 5.72 39.25 8.04
CA PRO A 7 4.28 39.20 8.26
C PRO A 7 3.95 38.19 9.36
N SER A 8 3.29 38.67 10.43
CA SER A 8 2.73 37.83 11.48
C SER A 8 1.58 37.02 10.91
N PHE A 9 1.75 35.71 10.80
CA PHE A 9 0.65 34.80 10.53
C PHE A 9 -0.36 34.85 11.69
N PRO A 10 -1.67 34.90 11.39
CA PRO A 10 -2.67 34.86 12.46
C PRO A 10 -2.56 33.52 13.20
N PRO A 11 -2.74 33.47 14.52
CA PRO A 11 -2.67 32.22 15.28
C PRO A 11 -3.72 31.24 14.76
N SER A 12 -3.31 30.01 14.49
CA SER A 12 -4.16 28.94 13.97
C SER A 12 -5.37 28.72 14.89
N ARG A 13 -6.55 28.91 14.32
CA ARG A 13 -7.85 28.83 15.01
C ARG A 13 -8.32 27.38 15.10
N THR A 14 -7.68 26.46 15.82
CA THR A 14 -8.29 25.13 16.00
C THR A 14 -7.89 24.47 17.32
N LYS A 15 -8.31 25.08 18.43
CA LYS A 15 -8.26 24.45 19.78
C LYS A 15 -9.53 23.67 20.13
N ALA A 16 -10.41 23.34 19.19
CA ALA A 16 -11.67 22.69 19.44
C ALA A 16 -11.73 21.26 18.90
N MET A 17 -12.43 20.38 19.64
CA MET A 17 -12.88 19.10 19.11
C MET A 17 -14.00 19.36 18.10
N VAL A 18 -13.84 18.87 16.87
CA VAL A 18 -14.84 19.01 15.80
C VAL A 18 -15.64 17.72 15.70
N PRO A 19 -16.96 17.73 15.91
CA PRO A 19 -17.80 16.54 15.74
C PRO A 19 -17.95 16.25 14.24
N VAL A 20 -17.53 15.04 13.82
CA VAL A 20 -17.67 14.58 12.41
C VAL A 20 -18.91 13.69 12.27
N LEU A 21 -19.15 12.83 13.24
CA LEU A 21 -20.36 12.02 13.39
C LEU A 21 -20.84 12.10 14.84
N PRO A 22 -22.06 11.66 15.15
CA PRO A 22 -22.47 11.50 16.54
C PRO A 22 -21.43 10.66 17.31
N ARG A 23 -20.86 11.22 18.37
CA ARG A 23 -19.83 10.60 19.23
C ARG A 23 -18.46 10.34 18.58
N LEU A 24 -18.20 10.85 17.36
CA LEU A 24 -16.89 10.80 16.70
C LEU A 24 -16.35 12.21 16.49
N TYR A 25 -15.18 12.48 17.03
CA TYR A 25 -14.55 13.80 17.05
C TYR A 25 -13.16 13.78 16.45
N VAL A 26 -12.75 14.93 15.88
CA VAL A 26 -11.38 15.16 15.37
C VAL A 26 -10.78 16.38 16.06
N SER A 27 -9.49 16.29 16.44
CA SER A 27 -8.76 17.44 17.01
C SER A 27 -7.27 17.44 16.66
N GLY A 28 -6.61 18.59 16.97
CA GLY A 28 -5.17 18.68 17.12
C GLY A 28 -4.70 18.29 18.53
N ALA A 29 -3.37 18.29 18.73
CA ALA A 29 -2.75 17.93 20.00
C ALA A 29 -2.95 18.97 21.14
N ASP A 30 -3.23 20.24 20.80
CA ASP A 30 -3.33 21.37 21.73
C ASP A 30 -4.62 21.41 22.59
N LEU A 31 -5.38 20.31 22.62
CA LEU A 31 -6.43 20.17 23.61
C LEU A 31 -5.77 19.94 24.97
N GLY A 32 -5.67 21.03 25.74
CA GLY A 32 -5.34 20.96 27.15
C GLY A 32 -6.29 20.06 27.94
N PRO A 33 -5.95 19.71 29.18
CA PRO A 33 -6.83 18.93 30.04
C PRO A 33 -8.23 19.51 30.03
N ALA A 34 -9.24 18.67 30.06
CA ALA A 34 -10.64 19.05 30.03
C ALA A 34 -10.90 20.12 31.12
N ASP A 35 -11.21 21.34 30.67
CA ASP A 35 -11.89 22.26 31.59
C ASP A 35 -13.35 21.82 31.66
N ASP A 36 -13.92 21.87 32.86
CA ASP A 36 -15.21 21.30 33.26
C ASP A 36 -16.45 21.89 32.55
N SER A 37 -16.26 22.70 31.52
CA SER A 37 -17.34 23.42 30.86
C SER A 37 -17.79 22.76 29.54
N GLY A 38 -18.65 21.75 29.66
CA GLY A 38 -19.53 21.36 28.55
C GLY A 38 -18.93 20.56 27.40
N LYS A 39 -17.72 20.00 27.52
CA LYS A 39 -17.15 19.09 26.50
C LYS A 39 -17.81 17.71 26.57
N PRO A 40 -18.11 17.07 25.40
CA PRO A 40 -18.64 15.73 25.43
C PRO A 40 -17.64 14.78 26.09
N ALA A 41 -18.14 13.89 26.94
CA ALA A 41 -17.31 12.87 27.57
C ALA A 41 -16.79 11.92 26.46
N VAL A 42 -15.49 11.97 26.20
CA VAL A 42 -14.81 11.10 25.23
C VAL A 42 -14.24 9.90 25.97
N THR A 43 -14.65 8.70 25.62
CA THR A 43 -14.22 7.46 26.28
C THR A 43 -13.03 6.80 25.61
N ALA A 44 -12.77 7.11 24.33
CA ALA A 44 -11.68 6.49 23.58
C ALA A 44 -10.85 7.48 22.77
N LEU A 45 -9.53 7.23 22.72
CA LEU A 45 -8.57 8.03 21.96
C LEU A 45 -7.90 7.19 20.88
N LEU A 46 -8.00 7.62 19.61
CA LEU A 46 -7.14 7.19 18.51
C LEU A 46 -6.16 8.32 18.20
N GLN A 47 -4.88 8.11 18.51
CA GLN A 47 -3.83 9.09 18.22
C GLN A 47 -2.93 8.62 17.09
N VAL A 48 -2.70 9.52 16.12
CA VAL A 48 -1.77 9.31 15.01
C VAL A 48 -0.66 10.33 15.09
N ASP A 49 0.53 9.90 15.50
CA ASP A 49 1.67 10.82 15.67
C ASP A 49 3.02 10.10 15.45
N SER A 50 4.12 10.88 15.47
CA SER A 50 5.50 10.35 15.39
C SER A 50 5.89 9.59 16.65
N GLU A 51 5.41 10.03 17.82
CA GLU A 51 5.74 9.48 19.12
C GLU A 51 4.48 9.11 19.90
N PRO A 52 4.53 8.06 20.72
CA PRO A 52 3.39 7.68 21.55
C PRO A 52 3.07 8.78 22.58
N PRO A 53 1.79 8.95 22.92
CA PRO A 53 1.39 9.92 23.93
C PRO A 53 1.93 9.53 25.31
N GLY A 54 2.33 10.54 26.09
CA GLY A 54 2.70 10.34 27.49
C GLY A 54 1.52 9.87 28.34
N ALA A 55 1.81 9.21 29.47
CA ALA A 55 0.80 8.65 30.37
C ALA A 55 -0.27 9.66 30.81
N ALA A 56 0.11 10.91 31.04
CA ALA A 56 -0.82 11.99 31.39
C ALA A 56 -1.83 12.32 30.27
N ALA A 57 -1.44 12.15 29.01
CA ALA A 57 -2.32 12.39 27.86
C ALA A 57 -3.32 11.25 27.61
N LEU A 58 -3.08 10.09 28.21
CA LEU A 58 -3.95 8.89 28.16
C LEU A 58 -4.91 8.82 29.35
N ALA A 59 -4.63 9.58 30.40
CA ALA A 59 -5.46 9.59 31.60
C ALA A 59 -6.89 10.05 31.26
N GLY A 60 -7.87 9.25 31.66
CA GLY A 60 -9.29 9.53 31.44
C GLY A 60 -9.91 8.85 30.21
N PHE A 61 -9.13 8.16 29.39
CA PHE A 61 -9.68 7.32 28.31
C PHE A 61 -9.76 5.85 28.75
N GLU A 62 -10.88 5.20 28.47
CA GLU A 62 -11.10 3.79 28.75
C GLU A 62 -10.37 2.88 27.75
N SER A 63 -10.23 3.35 26.51
CA SER A 63 -9.53 2.63 25.46
C SER A 63 -8.70 3.59 24.59
N THR A 64 -7.54 3.12 24.15
CA THR A 64 -6.63 3.91 23.34
C THR A 64 -6.00 3.10 22.22
N LEU A 65 -5.87 3.71 21.04
CA LEU A 65 -5.10 3.16 19.92
C LEU A 65 -4.08 4.22 19.47
N PHE A 66 -2.82 3.80 19.40
CA PHE A 66 -1.75 4.63 18.84
C PHE A 66 -1.30 4.09 17.49
N VAL A 67 -1.24 4.97 16.52
CA VAL A 67 -0.69 4.72 15.18
C VAL A 67 0.52 5.60 14.98
N GLN A 68 1.69 5.00 14.84
CA GLN A 68 2.91 5.74 14.55
C GLN A 68 2.95 6.13 13.07
N ALA A 69 2.88 7.43 12.79
CA ALA A 69 3.01 7.98 11.45
C ALA A 69 3.44 9.44 11.48
N LEU A 70 4.37 9.82 10.61
CA LEU A 70 4.71 11.20 10.33
C LEU A 70 3.70 11.81 9.35
N ASP A 71 3.52 13.13 9.37
CA ASP A 71 2.73 13.80 8.33
C ASP A 71 3.56 14.05 7.07
N ARG A 72 3.87 12.96 6.36
CA ARG A 72 4.64 12.95 5.13
C ARG A 72 3.96 12.04 4.11
N PRO A 73 4.07 12.32 2.80
CA PRO A 73 3.46 11.50 1.76
C PRO A 73 3.89 10.02 1.78
N GLN A 74 5.12 9.74 2.24
CA GLN A 74 5.69 8.40 2.30
C GLN A 74 5.30 7.60 3.55
N SER A 75 4.66 8.25 4.55
CA SER A 75 4.23 7.55 5.77
C SER A 75 3.11 6.56 5.48
N ASP A 76 3.24 5.35 5.99
CA ASP A 76 2.24 4.30 5.80
C ASP A 76 1.08 4.45 6.80
N LEU A 77 -0.06 4.88 6.31
CA LEU A 77 -1.35 4.80 7.01
C LEU A 77 -2.22 3.67 6.46
N LEU A 78 -2.07 3.34 5.18
CA LEU A 78 -2.90 2.35 4.50
C LEU A 78 -2.94 1.01 5.23
N SER A 79 -1.80 0.52 5.68
CA SER A 79 -1.70 -0.76 6.40
C SER A 79 -2.43 -0.76 7.76
N ARG A 80 -2.75 0.40 8.30
CA ARG A 80 -3.37 0.59 9.62
C ARG A 80 -4.85 0.97 9.56
N LEU A 81 -5.39 1.25 8.36
CA LEU A 81 -6.76 1.76 8.23
C LEU A 81 -7.81 0.78 8.75
N ASP A 82 -7.64 -0.53 8.53
CA ASP A 82 -8.59 -1.53 9.02
C ASP A 82 -8.56 -1.65 10.55
N ASP A 83 -7.39 -1.60 11.18
CA ASP A 83 -7.25 -1.57 12.65
C ASP A 83 -7.94 -0.34 13.24
N CYS A 84 -7.71 0.82 12.62
CA CYS A 84 -8.34 2.08 13.04
C CYS A 84 -9.86 2.02 12.90
N ALA A 85 -10.36 1.51 11.79
CA ALA A 85 -11.80 1.40 11.56
C ALA A 85 -12.44 0.42 12.53
N ALA A 86 -11.81 -0.72 12.80
CA ALA A 86 -12.28 -1.71 13.77
C ALA A 86 -12.36 -1.12 15.20
N PHE A 87 -11.30 -0.39 15.62
CA PHE A 87 -11.28 0.29 16.91
C PHE A 87 -12.43 1.31 17.05
N LEU A 88 -12.61 2.17 16.03
CA LEU A 88 -13.68 3.17 16.04
C LEU A 88 -15.06 2.51 16.06
N SER A 89 -15.29 1.47 15.24
CA SER A 89 -16.55 0.73 15.23
C SER A 89 -16.86 0.13 16.59
N GLN A 90 -15.89 -0.55 17.21
CA GLN A 90 -16.06 -1.17 18.53
C GLN A 90 -16.46 -0.15 19.61
N VAL A 91 -15.82 1.03 19.61
CA VAL A 91 -16.14 2.10 20.59
C VAL A 91 -17.54 2.65 20.35
N LEU A 92 -17.87 3.02 19.12
CA LEU A 92 -19.14 3.67 18.79
C LEU A 92 -20.35 2.73 18.91
N GLU A 93 -20.22 1.47 18.52
CA GLU A 93 -21.24 0.42 18.69
C GLU A 93 -21.45 0.09 20.18
N GLY A 94 -20.38 0.12 20.97
CA GLY A 94 -20.44 -0.05 22.43
C GLY A 94 -21.09 1.13 23.18
N GLY A 95 -21.53 2.19 22.46
CA GLY A 95 -22.14 3.38 23.08
C GLY A 95 -21.15 4.44 23.55
N GLY A 96 -19.84 4.22 23.38
CA GLY A 96 -18.78 5.14 23.71
C GLY A 96 -18.64 6.31 22.74
N SER A 97 -17.71 7.22 23.02
CA SER A 97 -17.35 8.37 22.20
C SER A 97 -15.86 8.33 21.87
N ALA A 98 -15.50 8.53 20.60
CA ALA A 98 -14.13 8.43 20.13
C ALA A 98 -13.57 9.79 19.68
N LEU A 99 -12.33 10.09 20.08
CA LEU A 99 -11.55 11.20 19.57
C LEU A 99 -10.42 10.69 18.68
N VAL A 100 -10.37 11.15 17.44
CA VAL A 100 -9.24 10.91 16.55
C VAL A 100 -8.36 12.16 16.55
N ARG A 101 -7.10 11.99 16.98
CA ARG A 101 -6.18 13.12 17.20
C ARG A 101 -4.87 12.92 16.45
N CYS A 102 -4.33 14.00 15.88
CA CYS A 102 -2.94 14.07 15.44
C CYS A 102 -2.34 15.42 15.88
N HIS A 103 -1.10 15.71 15.54
CA HIS A 103 -0.45 16.94 15.98
C HIS A 103 -1.24 18.20 15.61
N ALA A 104 -1.49 18.43 14.33
CA ALA A 104 -2.21 19.63 13.85
C ALA A 104 -3.74 19.46 13.74
N GLY A 105 -4.24 18.23 13.73
CA GLY A 105 -5.67 17.94 13.55
C GLY A 105 -6.18 18.16 12.12
N VAL A 106 -5.32 18.31 11.11
CA VAL A 106 -5.72 18.70 9.75
C VAL A 106 -5.42 17.66 8.67
N SER A 107 -4.49 16.72 8.91
CA SER A 107 -4.04 15.76 7.90
C SER A 107 -4.21 14.30 8.36
N ARG A 108 -3.35 13.77 9.24
CA ARG A 108 -3.37 12.36 9.70
C ARG A 108 -4.70 11.93 10.31
N SER A 109 -5.24 12.70 11.25
CA SER A 109 -6.54 12.41 11.87
C SER A 109 -7.69 12.51 10.88
N VAL A 110 -7.61 13.46 9.94
CA VAL A 110 -8.57 13.61 8.85
C VAL A 110 -8.56 12.38 7.93
N ALA A 111 -7.36 11.87 7.58
CA ALA A 111 -7.23 10.67 6.75
C ALA A 111 -7.90 9.44 7.40
N ILE A 112 -7.69 9.23 8.71
CA ILE A 112 -8.32 8.11 9.43
C ILE A 112 -9.84 8.23 9.45
N VAL A 113 -10.38 9.42 9.75
CA VAL A 113 -11.84 9.61 9.80
C VAL A 113 -12.45 9.52 8.41
N THR A 114 -11.78 10.03 7.37
CA THR A 114 -12.23 9.86 5.99
C THR A 114 -12.28 8.38 5.61
N ALA A 115 -11.25 7.59 5.93
CA ALA A 115 -11.25 6.13 5.69
C ALA A 115 -12.39 5.42 6.43
N TYR A 116 -12.66 5.82 7.67
CA TYR A 116 -13.77 5.28 8.46
C TYR A 116 -15.12 5.54 7.78
N LEU A 117 -15.36 6.78 7.32
CA LEU A 117 -16.57 7.13 6.58
C LEU A 117 -16.71 6.35 5.27
N MET A 118 -15.63 6.20 4.51
CA MET A 118 -15.61 5.37 3.30
C MET A 118 -16.08 3.96 3.59
N LYS A 119 -15.54 3.33 4.65
CA LYS A 119 -15.84 1.95 5.02
C LYS A 119 -17.25 1.76 5.55
N THR A 120 -17.70 2.62 6.45
CA THR A 120 -18.97 2.44 7.18
C THR A 120 -20.17 2.96 6.42
N ASN A 121 -20.01 4.03 5.66
CA ASN A 121 -21.07 4.67 4.90
C ASN A 121 -21.04 4.33 3.41
N HIS A 122 -20.09 3.48 2.98
CA HIS A 122 -19.89 3.08 1.58
C HIS A 122 -19.70 4.28 0.63
N LEU A 123 -19.01 5.32 1.11
CA LEU A 123 -18.71 6.52 0.33
C LEU A 123 -17.41 6.34 -0.47
N THR A 124 -17.35 7.00 -1.62
CA THR A 124 -16.10 7.20 -2.34
C THR A 124 -15.14 8.08 -1.52
N PHE A 125 -13.85 8.02 -1.84
CA PHE A 125 -12.86 8.91 -1.21
C PHE A 125 -13.27 10.38 -1.33
N GLN A 126 -13.71 10.82 -2.52
CA GLN A 126 -14.07 12.21 -2.76
C GLN A 126 -15.29 12.65 -1.95
N GLU A 127 -16.33 11.81 -1.88
CA GLU A 127 -17.53 12.10 -1.08
C GLU A 127 -17.21 12.18 0.41
N ALA A 128 -16.46 11.21 0.94
CA ALA A 128 -16.07 11.17 2.35
C ALA A 128 -15.17 12.37 2.73
N TYR A 129 -14.21 12.70 1.87
CA TYR A 129 -13.32 13.84 2.12
C TYR A 129 -14.05 15.18 2.02
N ALA A 130 -14.92 15.36 1.02
CA ALA A 130 -15.75 16.56 0.91
C ALA A 130 -16.69 16.72 2.13
N PHE A 131 -17.25 15.62 2.65
CA PHE A 131 -18.04 15.64 3.87
C PHE A 131 -17.23 16.15 5.09
N VAL A 132 -15.99 15.63 5.26
CA VAL A 132 -15.12 16.10 6.35
C VAL A 132 -14.74 17.56 6.16
N GLN A 133 -14.42 18.00 4.95
CA GLN A 133 -14.08 19.40 4.65
C GLN A 133 -15.25 20.37 4.87
N ALA A 134 -16.49 19.94 4.63
CA ALA A 134 -17.67 20.76 4.92
C ALA A 134 -17.84 21.04 6.42
N ILE A 135 -17.47 20.07 7.27
CA ILE A 135 -17.54 20.21 8.74
C ILE A 135 -16.29 20.90 9.30
N LYS A 136 -15.13 20.61 8.72
CA LYS A 136 -13.81 21.10 9.13
C LYS A 136 -13.10 21.72 7.91
N PRO A 137 -13.34 23.01 7.61
CA PRO A 137 -12.83 23.65 6.38
C PRO A 137 -11.30 23.74 6.28
N ASP A 138 -10.58 23.64 7.40
CA ASP A 138 -9.12 23.58 7.44
C ASP A 138 -8.55 22.17 7.24
N ALA A 139 -9.42 21.17 7.04
CA ALA A 139 -9.00 19.81 6.74
C ALA A 139 -8.24 19.75 5.40
N LYS A 140 -6.97 19.38 5.48
CA LYS A 140 -6.07 19.30 4.35
C LYS A 140 -5.08 18.15 4.58
N MET A 141 -5.35 17.00 4.02
CA MET A 141 -4.39 15.89 4.09
C MET A 141 -3.29 16.06 3.03
N ASN A 142 -2.14 15.43 3.26
CA ASN A 142 -1.07 15.42 2.28
C ASN A 142 -1.41 14.48 1.09
N GLU A 143 -0.77 14.71 -0.06
CA GLU A 143 -1.02 13.97 -1.30
C GLU A 143 -0.80 12.45 -1.19
N GLY A 144 0.14 12.03 -0.34
CA GLY A 144 0.40 10.61 -0.11
C GLY A 144 -0.75 9.92 0.62
N PHE A 145 -1.38 10.59 1.57
CA PHE A 145 -2.56 10.05 2.25
C PHE A 145 -3.79 10.05 1.34
N GLU A 146 -3.98 11.08 0.52
CA GLU A 146 -5.03 11.08 -0.51
C GLU A 146 -4.88 9.88 -1.45
N TRP A 147 -3.67 9.65 -1.95
CA TRP A 147 -3.36 8.49 -2.79
C TRP A 147 -3.62 7.14 -2.07
N GLN A 148 -3.21 7.03 -0.80
CA GLN A 148 -3.46 5.81 -0.01
C GLN A 148 -4.96 5.54 0.19
N LEU A 149 -5.78 6.57 0.41
CA LEU A 149 -7.22 6.43 0.52
C LEU A 149 -7.87 6.03 -0.82
N GLN A 150 -7.37 6.54 -1.94
CA GLN A 150 -7.81 6.09 -3.28
C GLN A 150 -7.43 4.61 -3.53
N LEU A 151 -6.27 4.13 -3.03
CA LEU A 151 -5.94 2.72 -3.08
C LEU A 151 -6.87 1.89 -2.18
N TYR A 152 -7.18 2.39 -0.98
CA TYR A 152 -8.12 1.76 -0.06
C TYR A 152 -9.52 1.61 -0.70
N GLU A 153 -10.00 2.65 -1.39
CA GLU A 153 -11.24 2.59 -2.19
C GLU A 153 -11.19 1.49 -3.26
N LYS A 154 -10.11 1.45 -4.05
CA LYS A 154 -9.91 0.41 -5.09
C LYS A 154 -9.89 -1.01 -4.52
N MET A 155 -9.48 -1.19 -3.27
CA MET A 155 -9.54 -2.46 -2.55
C MET A 155 -10.89 -2.73 -1.87
N GLY A 156 -11.91 -1.89 -2.10
CA GLY A 156 -13.23 -2.03 -1.48
C GLY A 156 -13.25 -1.70 0.00
N CYS A 157 -12.46 -0.74 0.43
CA CYS A 157 -12.31 -0.28 1.82
C CYS A 157 -11.95 -1.41 2.79
N LYS A 158 -11.11 -2.33 2.31
CA LYS A 158 -10.52 -3.42 3.10
C LYS A 158 -9.09 -3.66 2.64
N VAL A 159 -8.16 -3.68 3.59
CA VAL A 159 -6.75 -3.96 3.29
C VAL A 159 -6.59 -5.45 2.98
N ASP A 160 -6.41 -5.78 1.71
CA ASP A 160 -6.09 -7.14 1.27
C ASP A 160 -4.61 -7.25 0.95
N VAL A 161 -3.86 -7.83 1.87
CA VAL A 161 -2.40 -8.03 1.77
C VAL A 161 -1.99 -8.92 0.57
N ASN A 162 -2.93 -9.70 0.02
CA ASN A 162 -2.70 -10.55 -1.13
C ASN A 162 -3.05 -9.86 -2.46
N SER A 163 -3.74 -8.72 -2.42
CA SER A 163 -4.07 -7.97 -3.61
C SER A 163 -2.82 -7.41 -4.28
N THR A 164 -2.82 -7.35 -5.61
CA THR A 164 -1.71 -6.76 -6.37
C THR A 164 -1.52 -5.28 -6.06
N ILE A 165 -2.62 -4.56 -5.76
CA ILE A 165 -2.61 -3.15 -5.38
C ILE A 165 -1.80 -2.95 -4.09
N TYR A 166 -2.09 -3.74 -3.04
CA TYR A 166 -1.37 -3.63 -1.77
C TYR A 166 0.09 -4.06 -1.89
N LYS A 167 0.38 -5.11 -2.65
CA LYS A 167 1.75 -5.57 -2.91
C LYS A 167 2.59 -4.50 -3.60
N GLN A 168 2.05 -3.84 -4.63
CA GLN A 168 2.72 -2.73 -5.32
C GLN A 168 2.92 -1.53 -4.38
N TYR A 169 1.90 -1.15 -3.61
CA TYR A 169 2.00 -0.10 -2.60
C TYR A 169 3.12 -0.38 -1.60
N ARG A 170 3.13 -1.59 -1.00
CA ARG A 170 4.12 -2.01 -0.01
C ARG A 170 5.55 -1.94 -0.56
N LEU A 171 5.77 -2.44 -1.78
CA LEU A 171 7.08 -2.41 -2.42
C LEU A 171 7.53 -0.98 -2.71
N LYS A 172 6.64 -0.12 -3.20
CA LYS A 172 6.94 1.30 -3.41
C LYS A 172 7.29 1.99 -2.09
N ASN A 173 6.51 1.77 -1.04
CA ASN A 173 6.74 2.35 0.27
C ASN A 173 8.12 1.97 0.85
N ILE A 174 8.54 0.71 0.69
CA ILE A 174 9.87 0.26 1.10
C ILE A 174 10.96 1.00 0.32
N THR A 175 10.83 1.12 -1.00
CA THR A 175 11.80 1.82 -1.84
C THR A 175 11.97 3.29 -1.44
N GLU A 176 10.89 3.95 -1.05
CA GLU A 176 10.90 5.37 -0.67
C GLU A 176 11.43 5.63 0.76
N ASN A 177 11.22 4.67 1.68
CA ASN A 177 11.57 4.83 3.10
C ASN A 177 12.89 4.15 3.52
N CYS A 178 13.41 3.20 2.74
CA CYS A 178 14.63 2.45 3.05
C CYS A 178 15.67 2.64 1.95
N PRO A 179 16.39 3.77 1.90
CA PRO A 179 17.37 4.03 0.84
C PRO A 179 18.54 3.05 0.84
N GLU A 180 18.86 2.42 1.97
CA GLU A 180 20.02 1.51 2.11
C GLU A 180 19.63 0.03 2.10
N ILE A 181 18.37 -0.33 2.01
CA ILE A 181 17.81 -1.72 1.92
C ILE A 181 18.56 -2.74 2.82
N GLU A 182 19.10 -2.29 3.94
CA GLU A 182 19.66 -3.16 4.96
C GLU A 182 18.51 -3.76 5.79
N GLY A 183 18.21 -5.03 5.57
CA GLY A 183 17.22 -5.75 6.39
C GLY A 183 15.77 -5.57 5.94
N LEU A 184 15.43 -6.11 4.78
CA LEU A 184 14.02 -6.19 4.34
C LEU A 184 13.20 -7.05 5.32
N PRO A 185 12.04 -6.56 5.78
CA PRO A 185 11.17 -7.35 6.63
C PRO A 185 10.72 -8.64 5.94
N GLY A 186 10.74 -9.77 6.63
CA GLY A 186 10.39 -11.08 6.05
C GLY A 186 9.02 -11.14 5.37
N HIS A 187 8.06 -10.31 5.82
CA HIS A 187 6.72 -10.23 5.22
C HIS A 187 6.69 -9.59 3.82
N VAL A 188 7.80 -9.01 3.36
CA VAL A 188 7.92 -8.45 2.00
C VAL A 188 8.01 -9.56 0.96
N PHE A 189 8.54 -10.71 1.34
CA PHE A 189 8.79 -11.81 0.43
C PHE A 189 7.57 -12.73 0.30
N ALA A 190 7.20 -13.03 -0.94
CA ALA A 190 6.31 -14.15 -1.22
C ALA A 190 6.97 -15.47 -0.81
N ILE A 191 6.16 -16.42 -0.37
CA ILE A 191 6.63 -17.73 0.05
C ILE A 191 7.23 -18.49 -1.14
N ASP A 192 8.39 -19.11 -0.96
CA ASP A 192 9.00 -19.98 -1.96
C ASP A 192 8.06 -21.18 -2.27
N PRO A 193 7.65 -21.38 -3.52
CA PRO A 193 6.74 -22.48 -3.87
C PRO A 193 7.27 -23.89 -3.54
N ASN A 194 8.58 -24.04 -3.27
CA ASN A 194 9.16 -25.34 -2.92
C ASN A 194 9.08 -25.66 -1.42
N THR A 195 8.83 -24.66 -0.55
CA THR A 195 8.80 -24.85 0.90
C THR A 195 7.41 -25.23 1.42
N VAL A 196 6.36 -25.02 0.64
CA VAL A 196 4.97 -25.22 1.04
C VAL A 196 4.32 -26.31 0.19
N HIS A 197 3.95 -27.42 0.83
CA HIS A 197 3.23 -28.52 0.17
C HIS A 197 1.75 -28.20 -0.10
N GLN A 198 1.17 -27.21 0.59
CA GLN A 198 -0.21 -26.74 0.33
C GLN A 198 -0.21 -25.73 -0.82
N ILE A 199 -0.59 -26.21 -1.97
CA ILE A 199 -0.79 -25.36 -3.13
C ILE A 199 -2.26 -25.00 -3.17
N LEU A 200 -2.58 -23.70 -3.05
CA LEU A 200 -3.92 -23.17 -3.28
C LEU A 200 -4.38 -23.61 -4.69
N ASN A 201 -5.59 -24.13 -4.78
CA ASN A 201 -6.07 -24.90 -5.94
C ASN A 201 -6.17 -24.15 -7.27
N HIS A 202 -5.89 -22.82 -7.30
CA HIS A 202 -6.11 -21.98 -8.49
C HIS A 202 -4.86 -21.27 -9.03
N ASP A 203 -3.69 -21.39 -8.37
CA ASP A 203 -2.48 -20.71 -8.80
C ASP A 203 -1.71 -21.49 -9.87
N THR A 204 -1.39 -20.83 -10.98
CA THR A 204 -0.40 -21.31 -11.94
C THR A 204 1.00 -21.18 -11.33
N LEU A 205 1.81 -22.20 -11.44
CA LEU A 205 3.19 -22.21 -10.99
C LEU A 205 4.15 -21.95 -12.16
N TYR A 206 5.19 -21.20 -11.89
CA TYR A 206 6.27 -20.92 -12.84
C TYR A 206 7.55 -21.60 -12.40
N ARG A 207 8.20 -22.30 -13.30
CA ARG A 207 9.44 -23.05 -13.03
C ARG A 207 10.57 -22.67 -13.96
N CYS A 208 11.80 -22.83 -13.47
CA CYS A 208 13.00 -22.65 -14.28
C CYS A 208 12.99 -23.60 -15.49
N ARG A 209 13.14 -23.06 -16.69
CA ARG A 209 13.17 -23.87 -17.92
C ARG A 209 14.32 -24.89 -17.93
N LYS A 210 15.50 -24.54 -17.34
CA LYS A 210 16.68 -25.39 -17.34
C LYS A 210 16.60 -26.55 -16.34
N CYS A 211 16.27 -26.27 -15.06
CA CYS A 211 16.36 -27.28 -14.00
C CYS A 211 15.01 -27.67 -13.39
N ARG A 212 13.91 -27.08 -13.86
CA ARG A 212 12.53 -27.38 -13.48
C ARG A 212 12.18 -27.01 -12.02
N ARG A 213 13.03 -26.29 -11.26
CA ARG A 213 12.71 -25.77 -9.93
C ARG A 213 11.57 -24.76 -10.01
N LEU A 214 10.59 -24.87 -9.11
CA LEU A 214 9.53 -23.87 -8.98
C LEU A 214 10.12 -22.54 -8.49
N LEU A 215 9.68 -21.43 -9.05
CA LEU A 215 10.24 -20.11 -8.79
C LEU A 215 9.25 -19.15 -8.16
N PHE A 216 8.04 -19.06 -8.70
CA PHE A 216 6.98 -18.17 -8.21
C PHE A 216 5.59 -18.65 -8.66
N ARG A 217 4.56 -17.99 -8.14
CA ARG A 217 3.14 -18.26 -8.44
C ARG A 217 2.56 -17.16 -9.32
N SER A 218 1.45 -17.41 -10.00
CA SER A 218 0.71 -16.38 -10.74
C SER A 218 0.25 -15.24 -9.84
N SER A 219 -0.09 -15.50 -8.57
CA SER A 219 -0.43 -14.50 -7.56
C SER A 219 0.72 -13.58 -7.16
N SER A 220 1.96 -13.92 -7.52
CA SER A 220 3.13 -13.05 -7.31
C SER A 220 3.39 -12.10 -8.49
N ILE A 221 2.70 -12.25 -9.61
CA ILE A 221 2.86 -11.38 -10.77
C ILE A 221 2.18 -10.04 -10.49
N LEU A 222 2.94 -8.97 -10.66
CA LEU A 222 2.48 -7.59 -10.52
C LEU A 222 2.19 -7.03 -11.91
N PRO A 223 0.93 -6.72 -12.24
CA PRO A 223 0.59 -6.10 -13.50
C PRO A 223 1.13 -4.67 -13.57
N HIS A 224 1.35 -4.17 -14.75
CA HIS A 224 1.64 -2.77 -15.04
C HIS A 224 0.87 -2.32 -16.27
N ASP A 225 0.65 -1.01 -16.38
CA ASP A 225 -0.01 -0.43 -17.54
C ASP A 225 0.82 -0.62 -18.81
N GLU A 226 0.15 -0.71 -19.94
CA GLU A 226 0.84 -0.78 -21.22
C GLU A 226 1.54 0.54 -21.52
N GLY A 227 2.82 0.48 -21.82
CA GLY A 227 3.61 1.63 -22.23
C GLY A 227 3.37 2.01 -23.70
N LYS A 228 4.02 3.09 -24.13
CA LYS A 228 3.91 3.63 -25.49
C LYS A 228 4.61 2.76 -26.56
N GLY A 229 5.01 1.54 -26.23
CA GLY A 229 5.71 0.64 -27.13
C GLY A 229 7.09 1.18 -27.59
N PRO A 230 7.49 0.94 -28.83
CA PRO A 230 8.80 1.36 -29.36
C PRO A 230 9.05 2.88 -29.28
N ALA A 231 7.99 3.70 -29.28
CA ALA A 231 8.10 5.16 -29.18
C ALA A 231 8.64 5.64 -27.82
N ALA A 232 8.57 4.81 -26.78
CA ALA A 232 9.14 5.11 -25.46
C ALA A 232 10.67 4.97 -25.40
N PHE A 233 11.30 4.38 -26.45
CA PHE A 233 12.75 4.16 -26.53
C PHE A 233 13.40 5.20 -27.43
N ALA A 234 13.62 6.40 -26.93
CA ALA A 234 14.09 7.59 -27.67
C ALA A 234 15.44 7.42 -28.42
N HIS A 235 16.18 6.33 -28.20
CA HIS A 235 17.51 6.11 -28.76
C HIS A 235 17.60 5.00 -29.83
N LYS A 236 16.52 4.30 -30.13
CA LYS A 236 16.50 3.37 -31.25
C LYS A 236 15.99 4.13 -32.47
N LYS A 237 16.85 4.27 -33.50
CA LYS A 237 16.42 4.71 -34.84
C LYS A 237 15.22 3.85 -35.22
N VAL A 238 14.04 4.45 -35.24
CA VAL A 238 12.82 3.82 -35.75
C VAL A 238 13.05 3.71 -37.25
N SER A 239 13.35 2.51 -37.74
CA SER A 239 13.15 2.18 -39.15
C SER A 239 11.65 2.40 -39.40
N GLU A 240 11.30 3.14 -40.46
CA GLU A 240 9.90 3.42 -40.80
C GLU A 240 9.06 2.14 -40.72
N PRO A 241 7.88 2.18 -40.10
CA PRO A 241 7.02 1.02 -40.05
C PRO A 241 6.55 0.71 -41.49
N GLY A 242 6.96 -0.43 -42.00
CA GLY A 242 6.37 -0.99 -43.22
C GLY A 242 4.85 -1.12 -43.07
N PRO A 243 4.07 -0.98 -44.13
CA PRO A 243 2.63 -1.10 -44.09
C PRO A 243 2.27 -2.53 -43.69
N LEU A 244 1.42 -2.67 -42.65
CA LEU A 244 0.91 -3.91 -42.06
C LEU A 244 1.72 -4.47 -40.86
N SER A 245 1.79 -3.72 -39.77
CA SER A 245 1.77 -4.35 -38.46
C SER A 245 0.42 -3.98 -37.81
N HIS A 246 -0.40 -5.00 -37.62
CA HIS A 246 -1.61 -4.89 -36.80
C HIS A 246 -1.29 -4.12 -35.52
N ALA A 247 -2.07 -3.08 -35.25
CA ALA A 247 -2.15 -2.42 -33.94
C ALA A 247 -2.61 -3.51 -32.92
N GLY A 248 -1.69 -4.29 -32.38
CA GLY A 248 -1.93 -5.43 -31.52
C GLY A 248 -0.93 -5.42 -30.40
N GLN A 249 -1.44 -5.38 -29.22
CA GLN A 249 -0.89 -5.72 -27.91
C GLN A 249 0.65 -5.86 -27.90
N THR A 250 1.32 -4.89 -27.33
CA THR A 250 2.76 -4.97 -27.03
C THR A 250 2.95 -6.05 -25.97
N ASN A 251 3.11 -7.30 -26.40
CA ASN A 251 3.34 -8.43 -25.50
C ASN A 251 4.64 -8.20 -24.72
N CYS A 252 4.53 -7.89 -23.44
CA CYS A 252 5.68 -7.80 -22.56
C CYS A 252 6.48 -9.10 -22.57
N THR A 253 7.80 -9.02 -22.76
CA THR A 253 8.71 -10.18 -22.82
C THR A 253 9.06 -10.73 -21.44
N SER A 254 8.63 -10.06 -20.38
CA SER A 254 8.96 -10.40 -19.00
C SER A 254 7.73 -10.35 -18.10
N TYR A 255 7.80 -11.06 -17.00
CA TYR A 255 6.94 -10.88 -15.84
C TYR A 255 7.64 -9.95 -14.84
N PHE A 256 6.90 -9.03 -14.23
CA PHE A 256 7.31 -8.33 -13.04
C PHE A 256 6.64 -9.00 -11.85
N ILE A 257 7.39 -9.36 -10.83
CA ILE A 257 6.87 -10.12 -9.69
C ILE A 257 7.23 -9.44 -8.37
N GLU A 258 6.47 -9.74 -7.32
CA GLU A 258 6.94 -9.41 -5.96
C GLU A 258 8.17 -10.26 -5.62
N PRO A 259 9.09 -9.77 -4.76
CA PRO A 259 10.24 -10.57 -4.35
C PRO A 259 9.78 -11.86 -3.66
N VAL A 260 10.48 -12.96 -3.94
CA VAL A 260 10.21 -14.28 -3.37
C VAL A 260 11.34 -14.65 -2.42
N GLN A 261 11.08 -15.41 -1.36
CA GLN A 261 12.05 -15.77 -0.31
C GLN A 261 13.42 -16.23 -0.84
N TRP A 262 13.46 -16.97 -1.96
CA TRP A 262 14.73 -17.41 -2.54
C TRP A 262 15.59 -16.26 -3.12
N MET A 263 15.05 -15.05 -3.27
CA MET A 263 15.77 -13.85 -3.71
C MET A 263 16.44 -13.11 -2.56
N GLU A 264 16.02 -13.35 -1.31
CA GLU A 264 16.41 -12.57 -0.13
C GLU A 264 17.92 -12.32 -0.06
N ALA A 265 18.72 -13.38 -0.17
CA ALA A 265 20.19 -13.28 -0.11
C ALA A 265 20.80 -12.42 -1.24
N ALA A 266 20.13 -12.31 -2.39
CA ALA A 266 20.60 -11.50 -3.52
C ALA A 266 20.20 -10.03 -3.41
N LEU A 267 19.21 -9.71 -2.56
CA LEU A 267 18.63 -8.36 -2.42
C LEU A 267 19.23 -7.56 -1.25
N LEU A 268 19.87 -8.23 -0.29
CA LEU A 268 20.43 -7.58 0.90
C LEU A 268 21.56 -6.60 0.54
N GLY A 269 21.35 -5.31 0.85
CA GLY A 269 22.36 -4.27 0.64
C GLY A 269 22.66 -3.95 -0.83
N VAL A 270 21.82 -4.44 -1.77
CA VAL A 270 22.05 -4.29 -3.21
C VAL A 270 20.84 -3.64 -3.89
N LEU A 271 21.06 -2.51 -4.57
CA LEU A 271 20.01 -1.76 -5.25
C LEU A 271 19.59 -2.34 -6.60
N GLU A 272 20.48 -3.04 -7.28
CA GLU A 272 20.25 -3.66 -8.58
C GLU A 272 21.12 -4.91 -8.77
N GLY A 273 20.66 -5.86 -9.57
CA GLY A 273 21.42 -7.07 -9.83
C GLY A 273 20.71 -8.07 -10.72
N GLN A 274 21.35 -9.23 -10.87
CA GLN A 274 20.81 -10.32 -11.65
C GLN A 274 19.99 -11.27 -10.77
N LEU A 275 18.83 -11.71 -11.27
CA LEU A 275 18.07 -12.80 -10.68
C LEU A 275 18.55 -14.13 -11.27
N LEU A 276 19.15 -14.95 -10.42
CA LEU A 276 19.66 -16.27 -10.79
C LEU A 276 18.79 -17.38 -10.19
N CYS A 277 18.63 -18.48 -10.92
CA CYS A 277 17.93 -19.64 -10.38
C CYS A 277 18.68 -20.21 -9.16
N PRO A 278 18.03 -20.35 -7.99
CA PRO A 278 18.73 -20.78 -6.77
C PRO A 278 19.21 -22.27 -6.83
N LYS A 279 18.79 -23.04 -7.83
CA LYS A 279 19.25 -24.42 -8.02
C LYS A 279 20.35 -24.58 -9.06
N CYS A 280 20.25 -23.87 -10.19
CA CYS A 280 21.19 -24.09 -11.31
C CYS A 280 21.91 -22.83 -11.78
N THR A 281 21.79 -21.73 -11.05
CA THR A 281 22.45 -20.44 -11.27
C THR A 281 22.22 -19.83 -12.68
N SER A 282 21.29 -20.38 -13.47
CA SER A 282 20.97 -19.78 -14.78
C SER A 282 20.28 -18.43 -14.59
N LYS A 283 20.65 -17.45 -15.40
CA LYS A 283 20.04 -16.12 -15.39
C LYS A 283 18.56 -16.21 -15.74
N LEU A 284 17.72 -15.70 -14.84
CA LEU A 284 16.26 -15.60 -14.99
C LEU A 284 15.84 -14.21 -15.45
N GLY A 285 16.53 -13.18 -14.96
CA GLY A 285 16.22 -11.78 -15.21
C GLY A 285 17.10 -10.85 -14.40
N SER A 286 16.54 -9.73 -13.96
CA SER A 286 17.19 -8.67 -13.17
C SER A 286 16.26 -8.12 -12.10
N PHE A 287 16.82 -7.43 -11.14
CA PHE A 287 16.06 -6.58 -10.23
C PHE A 287 16.69 -5.20 -10.14
N HIS A 288 15.84 -4.19 -9.92
CA HIS A 288 16.24 -2.82 -9.77
C HIS A 288 15.23 -2.09 -8.88
N TRP A 289 15.65 -1.64 -7.69
CA TRP A 289 14.75 -0.98 -6.74
C TRP A 289 14.22 0.36 -7.25
N HIS A 290 15.04 1.12 -7.97
CA HIS A 290 14.62 2.39 -8.58
C HIS A 290 13.82 2.23 -9.88
N GLY A 291 13.57 0.99 -10.29
CA GLY A 291 12.77 0.67 -11.46
C GLY A 291 13.58 0.33 -12.72
N GLU A 292 12.89 -0.30 -13.66
CA GLU A 292 13.42 -0.68 -14.97
C GLU A 292 12.32 -0.56 -16.03
N GLN A 293 12.73 -0.26 -17.27
CA GLN A 293 11.78 -0.11 -18.37
C GLN A 293 11.40 -1.47 -18.94
N CYS A 294 10.08 -1.76 -18.99
CA CYS A 294 9.54 -2.94 -19.66
C CYS A 294 9.70 -2.85 -21.18
N SER A 295 9.69 -4.00 -21.87
CA SER A 295 9.68 -4.05 -23.34
C SER A 295 8.49 -3.34 -23.99
N CYS A 296 7.40 -3.10 -23.24
CA CYS A 296 6.28 -2.27 -23.68
C CYS A 296 6.55 -0.75 -23.55
N GLY A 297 7.70 -0.36 -22.99
CA GLY A 297 8.04 1.05 -22.76
C GLY A 297 7.55 1.63 -21.44
N HIS A 298 6.78 0.88 -20.63
CA HIS A 298 6.35 1.33 -19.30
C HIS A 298 7.51 1.23 -18.30
N TRP A 299 7.63 2.22 -17.40
CA TRP A 299 8.59 2.21 -16.31
C TRP A 299 7.97 1.55 -15.08
N VAL A 300 8.56 0.46 -14.60
CA VAL A 300 8.06 -0.31 -13.44
C VAL A 300 8.98 -0.06 -12.24
N THR A 301 8.44 0.37 -11.11
CA THR A 301 9.20 0.66 -9.86
C THR A 301 8.50 0.06 -8.64
N PRO A 302 9.23 -0.70 -7.80
CA PRO A 302 10.50 -1.37 -8.10
C PRO A 302 10.32 -2.48 -9.14
N ALA A 303 11.39 -2.87 -9.82
CA ALA A 303 11.36 -3.87 -10.86
C ALA A 303 12.05 -5.17 -10.42
N PHE A 304 11.31 -6.26 -10.29
CA PHE A 304 11.83 -7.63 -10.16
C PHE A 304 11.39 -8.38 -11.42
N GLN A 305 12.24 -8.32 -12.43
CA GLN A 305 11.94 -8.77 -13.77
C GLN A 305 12.38 -10.21 -13.98
N VAL A 306 11.48 -11.07 -14.45
CA VAL A 306 11.77 -12.44 -14.88
C VAL A 306 11.36 -12.61 -16.34
N HIS A 307 12.32 -12.98 -17.21
CA HIS A 307 12.07 -13.14 -18.63
C HIS A 307 11.18 -14.36 -18.90
N LYS A 308 10.13 -14.18 -19.71
CA LYS A 308 9.17 -15.25 -20.06
C LYS A 308 9.85 -16.45 -20.74
N ASN A 309 10.92 -16.22 -21.51
CA ASN A 309 11.67 -17.26 -22.17
C ASN A 309 12.59 -18.09 -21.24
N ARG A 310 12.71 -17.72 -19.96
CA ARG A 310 13.52 -18.42 -18.94
C ARG A 310 12.69 -19.32 -18.03
N VAL A 311 11.38 -19.23 -18.12
CA VAL A 311 10.45 -19.97 -17.27
C VAL A 311 9.41 -20.70 -18.10
N ASP A 312 8.85 -21.77 -17.54
CA ASP A 312 7.70 -22.49 -18.10
C ASP A 312 6.54 -22.43 -17.09
N GLU A 313 5.34 -22.26 -17.62
CA GLU A 313 4.11 -22.39 -16.84
C GLU A 313 3.81 -23.87 -16.56
N VAL A 314 3.44 -24.16 -15.33
CA VAL A 314 2.95 -25.47 -14.90
C VAL A 314 1.46 -25.35 -14.62
N LYS A 315 0.64 -25.61 -15.63
CA LYS A 315 -0.82 -25.74 -15.46
C LYS A 315 -1.10 -27.07 -14.75
N ARG A 316 -1.85 -27.03 -13.67
CA ARG A 316 -2.38 -28.27 -13.08
C ARG A 316 -3.47 -28.80 -14.00
N LEU A 317 -3.30 -30.00 -14.50
CA LEU A 317 -4.42 -30.79 -15.00
C LEU A 317 -5.38 -31.00 -13.82
N GLY A 318 -6.56 -30.39 -13.89
CA GLY A 318 -7.64 -30.68 -12.97
C GLY A 318 -7.81 -32.21 -12.89
N LYS A 319 -7.73 -32.77 -11.69
CA LYS A 319 -8.04 -34.18 -11.46
C LYS A 319 -9.51 -34.39 -11.82
N HIS A 320 -9.80 -34.80 -13.05
CA HIS A 320 -10.94 -35.62 -13.33
C HIS A 320 -10.68 -37.01 -12.70
N LEU A 321 -10.82 -37.10 -11.40
CA LEU A 321 -10.97 -38.38 -10.68
C LEU A 321 -12.44 -38.46 -10.24
N GLY A 322 -13.25 -39.08 -11.09
CA GLY A 322 -14.63 -39.30 -10.71
C GLY A 322 -15.50 -39.82 -11.83
N GLN A 323 -15.07 -40.86 -12.58
CA GLN A 323 -16.00 -41.70 -13.37
C GLN A 323 -15.28 -42.96 -13.92
N PHE A 324 -14.83 -43.84 -13.05
CA PHE A 324 -14.58 -45.24 -13.38
C PHE A 324 -14.68 -46.09 -12.09
N LEU A 325 -15.84 -46.12 -11.47
CA LEU A 325 -16.25 -47.22 -10.57
C LEU A 325 -17.77 -47.34 -10.71
N GLY A 326 -18.19 -48.19 -11.67
CA GLY A 326 -19.60 -48.49 -11.83
C GLY A 326 -19.83 -49.35 -13.08
N LYS A 327 -19.20 -50.53 -13.10
CA LYS A 327 -19.69 -51.71 -13.84
C LYS A 327 -18.80 -52.91 -13.49
N MET A 328 -19.16 -53.63 -12.49
CA MET A 328 -19.14 -55.06 -12.34
C MET A 328 -20.12 -55.45 -11.24
#